data_1034ac09c2abf31b8fb9b1aa694368a4
#
_entry.id   1034ac09c2abf31b8fb9b1aa694368a4
#
_cell.length_a   1.000
_cell.length_b   1.000
_cell.length_c   1.000
_cell.angle_alpha   90.00
_cell.angle_beta   90.00
_cell.angle_gamma   90.00
#
_symmetry.space_group_name_H-M   'P 1'
#
loop_
_entity.id
_entity.type
_entity.pdbx_description
1 polymer ?
#
loop_
_entity_poly.entity_id
_entity_poly.type
_entity_poly.pdbx_seq_one_letter_code
_entity_poly.pdbx_strand_id
1 'polypeptide(L)'
;MSDIIRLLPDHVANQIAAGEVIQRPASAVKELMENAIDARATEIKLLIKDAGKTLVQVIDNGIGMSTTDARMAFERHATSKIQKAEDLFHLQTKGFRGEALASIVAIAHVEMQTKRPEDELGTEIHIEGSKITRQEPCVCPTGTSIAMKNLFFNIPARRNFLKSDTVEFRHILDEFHRVALAHPAIHFYLYNNGNELFNLPASNFRQRIVHLFGGKTNEKLVPIIAEDTPLVKISGFIVKPEYLAKTKNLQFLMVNHRFVKNQYLNHAITAAYEGLIHADQKPEYFISLEVDPATIDINIHPTKTEIKFEEEHSIYALLKSAVKHSLGQFNIAPTLDFSKDPTFDIPYNYKDKAPEFPRIQVDPNFNPFKEEYESRSSSRSSSNFGNYPKKTASWESLYTGIESAIDTSASETIVSSLFEAEPTKNQGKKIIALAKKYLVTTLGGELIIINCNRAHQRILFEDFMKNLQSSHTAVQQLMFPYELPFAPHELEVITQLRDLFESSGFMFAIESDKVVVSGIPLHLTDSEIPNIFNELLQQHIEALPTTENTQKEAFAKALCKSLAVKTGQVLSEEEQETLINNLFSCQEVLISPFGKRIYYSLSTNEIDNLIN
;
A
#
# COMPACT_ATOMS: atom_id res chain seq x y z
N MET A 1 28.87 -53.30 -13.39
CA MET A 1 28.54 -51.94 -12.92
C MET A 1 27.29 -52.08 -12.07
N SER A 2 27.28 -51.62 -10.82
CA SER A 2 26.08 -51.64 -9.98
C SER A 2 25.11 -50.56 -10.51
N ASP A 3 23.84 -50.90 -10.58
CA ASP A 3 22.79 -49.98 -10.98
C ASP A 3 22.80 -48.70 -10.13
N ILE A 4 22.89 -47.54 -10.78
CA ILE A 4 23.01 -46.22 -10.13
C ILE A 4 21.63 -45.70 -9.72
N ILE A 5 20.57 -46.04 -10.48
CA ILE A 5 19.19 -45.59 -10.23
C ILE A 5 18.57 -46.47 -9.15
N ARG A 6 18.09 -45.89 -8.06
CA ARG A 6 17.38 -46.55 -6.96
C ARG A 6 16.05 -45.88 -6.67
N LEU A 7 15.07 -46.67 -6.26
CA LEU A 7 13.80 -46.14 -5.78
C LEU A 7 14.02 -45.40 -4.46
N LEU A 8 13.47 -44.19 -4.34
CA LEU A 8 13.53 -43.45 -3.08
C LEU A 8 12.63 -44.12 -2.03
N PRO A 9 13.02 -44.12 -0.77
CA PRO A 9 12.11 -44.51 0.33
C PRO A 9 10.87 -43.60 0.34
N ASP A 10 9.71 -44.17 0.63
CA ASP A 10 8.41 -43.46 0.59
C ASP A 10 8.41 -42.18 1.42
N HIS A 11 9.03 -42.16 2.59
CA HIS A 11 9.10 -40.98 3.44
C HIS A 11 9.89 -39.83 2.78
N VAL A 12 10.97 -40.13 2.05
CA VAL A 12 11.78 -39.14 1.33
C VAL A 12 10.99 -38.60 0.13
N ALA A 13 10.37 -39.49 -0.65
CA ALA A 13 9.51 -39.11 -1.76
C ALA A 13 8.35 -38.20 -1.30
N ASN A 14 7.75 -38.55 -0.14
CA ASN A 14 6.68 -37.73 0.45
C ASN A 14 7.16 -36.36 0.91
N GLN A 15 8.35 -36.24 1.50
CA GLN A 15 8.92 -34.94 1.89
C GLN A 15 9.28 -34.06 0.70
N ILE A 16 9.78 -34.64 -0.39
CA ILE A 16 10.09 -33.90 -1.64
C ILE A 16 8.80 -33.34 -2.23
N ALA A 17 7.79 -34.18 -2.42
CA ALA A 17 6.51 -33.75 -2.99
C ALA A 17 5.75 -32.77 -2.07
N ALA A 18 5.78 -33.00 -0.75
CA ALA A 18 5.21 -32.04 0.21
C ALA A 18 5.82 -30.66 0.06
N GLY A 19 7.09 -30.61 -0.30
CA GLY A 19 7.78 -29.35 -0.52
C GLY A 19 7.41 -28.59 -1.76
N GLU A 20 6.83 -29.22 -2.73
CA GLU A 20 6.27 -28.55 -3.93
C GLU A 20 4.91 -27.94 -3.62
N VAL A 21 4.12 -28.58 -2.75
CA VAL A 21 2.77 -28.15 -2.38
C VAL A 21 2.81 -27.13 -1.23
N ILE A 22 3.51 -27.43 -0.14
CA ILE A 22 3.57 -26.59 1.06
C ILE A 22 4.97 -25.98 1.20
N GLN A 23 5.12 -24.77 0.69
CA GLN A 23 6.38 -24.03 0.73
C GLN A 23 6.53 -23.17 1.99
N ARG A 24 5.42 -22.76 2.60
CA ARG A 24 5.34 -21.88 3.78
C ARG A 24 4.03 -22.07 4.53
N PRO A 25 3.89 -21.53 5.77
CA PRO A 25 2.66 -21.64 6.55
C PRO A 25 1.40 -21.19 5.80
N ALA A 26 1.50 -20.09 5.05
CA ALA A 26 0.40 -19.55 4.26
C ALA A 26 -0.17 -20.53 3.21
N SER A 27 0.68 -21.42 2.65
CA SER A 27 0.22 -22.45 1.71
C SER A 27 -0.67 -23.49 2.41
N ALA A 28 -0.31 -23.88 3.64
CA ALA A 28 -1.13 -24.78 4.44
C ALA A 28 -2.46 -24.12 4.86
N VAL A 29 -2.43 -22.84 5.27
CA VAL A 29 -3.64 -22.06 5.59
C VAL A 29 -4.60 -22.05 4.41
N LYS A 30 -4.11 -21.74 3.21
CA LYS A 30 -4.92 -21.73 1.99
C LYS A 30 -5.59 -23.08 1.76
N GLU A 31 -4.84 -24.19 1.73
CA GLU A 31 -5.38 -25.51 1.43
C GLU A 31 -6.39 -25.97 2.52
N LEU A 32 -6.11 -25.70 3.80
CA LEU A 32 -7.03 -26.06 4.89
C LEU A 32 -8.34 -25.24 4.84
N MET A 33 -8.26 -23.94 4.58
CA MET A 33 -9.46 -23.10 4.43
C MET A 33 -10.26 -23.49 3.18
N GLU A 34 -9.61 -23.78 2.05
CA GLU A 34 -10.26 -24.26 0.83
C GLU A 34 -10.97 -25.61 1.06
N ASN A 35 -10.38 -26.51 1.87
CA ASN A 35 -11.03 -27.76 2.25
C ASN A 35 -12.27 -27.54 3.12
N ALA A 36 -12.23 -26.59 4.06
CA ALA A 36 -13.40 -26.22 4.87
C ALA A 36 -14.55 -25.64 4.02
N ILE A 37 -14.22 -24.84 3.00
CA ILE A 37 -15.21 -24.32 2.04
C ILE A 37 -15.83 -25.47 1.21
N ASP A 38 -14.99 -26.37 0.71
CA ASP A 38 -15.45 -27.54 -0.06
C ASP A 38 -16.33 -28.47 0.81
N ALA A 39 -16.11 -28.50 2.14
CA ALA A 39 -16.96 -29.17 3.12
C ALA A 39 -18.28 -28.42 3.43
N ARG A 40 -18.61 -27.35 2.67
CA ARG A 40 -19.81 -26.52 2.81
C ARG A 40 -19.94 -25.85 4.19
N ALA A 41 -18.82 -25.49 4.80
CA ALA A 41 -18.82 -24.76 6.05
C ALA A 41 -19.48 -23.38 5.90
N THR A 42 -20.26 -22.98 6.90
CA THR A 42 -20.84 -21.64 7.02
C THR A 42 -20.07 -20.77 8.01
N GLU A 43 -19.25 -21.40 8.85
CA GLU A 43 -18.35 -20.75 9.81
C GLU A 43 -16.98 -21.42 9.76
N ILE A 44 -15.92 -20.60 9.67
CA ILE A 44 -14.52 -21.06 9.63
C ILE A 44 -13.70 -20.20 10.59
N LYS A 45 -12.99 -20.88 11.52
CA LYS A 45 -12.07 -20.24 12.47
C LYS A 45 -10.64 -20.64 12.14
N LEU A 46 -9.77 -19.64 11.92
CA LEU A 46 -8.35 -19.81 11.71
C LEU A 46 -7.59 -19.34 12.95
N LEU A 47 -6.84 -20.23 13.59
CA LEU A 47 -6.00 -19.94 14.76
C LEU A 47 -4.53 -20.10 14.37
N ILE A 48 -3.74 -19.06 14.63
CA ILE A 48 -2.32 -19.00 14.30
C ILE A 48 -1.51 -18.73 15.58
N LYS A 49 -0.38 -19.46 15.75
CA LYS A 49 0.64 -19.14 16.74
C LYS A 49 2.00 -19.07 16.07
N ASP A 50 2.84 -18.09 16.48
CA ASP A 50 4.20 -17.87 15.99
C ASP A 50 4.25 -17.86 14.45
N ALA A 51 3.37 -17.07 13.82
CA ALA A 51 3.24 -16.95 12.37
C ALA A 51 3.06 -18.30 11.64
N GLY A 52 2.40 -19.25 12.29
CA GLY A 52 2.13 -20.58 11.75
C GLY A 52 3.30 -21.57 11.84
N LYS A 53 4.40 -21.20 12.48
CA LYS A 53 5.55 -22.12 12.72
C LYS A 53 5.21 -23.15 13.80
N THR A 54 4.54 -22.71 14.87
CA THR A 54 4.13 -23.56 16.00
C THR A 54 2.75 -24.15 15.79
N LEU A 55 1.76 -23.35 15.34
CA LEU A 55 0.39 -23.80 15.14
C LEU A 55 -0.27 -23.08 13.98
N VAL A 56 -0.90 -23.87 13.09
CA VAL A 56 -2.00 -23.45 12.19
C VAL A 56 -3.16 -24.39 12.46
N GLN A 57 -4.29 -23.87 12.92
CA GLN A 57 -5.49 -24.66 13.15
C GLN A 57 -6.67 -24.04 12.41
N VAL A 58 -7.39 -24.86 11.65
CA VAL A 58 -8.64 -24.49 10.99
C VAL A 58 -9.76 -25.32 11.60
N ILE A 59 -10.81 -24.65 12.05
CA ILE A 59 -12.02 -25.26 12.62
C ILE A 59 -13.17 -24.82 11.75
N ASP A 60 -13.95 -25.77 11.25
CA ASP A 60 -15.14 -25.56 10.42
C ASP A 60 -16.35 -26.31 10.99
N ASN A 61 -17.52 -25.83 10.62
CA ASN A 61 -18.82 -26.45 10.90
C ASN A 61 -19.42 -27.15 9.68
N GLY A 62 -18.58 -27.65 8.78
CA GLY A 62 -18.99 -28.32 7.54
C GLY A 62 -19.60 -29.73 7.78
N ILE A 63 -19.67 -30.51 6.70
CA ILE A 63 -20.29 -31.84 6.72
C ILE A 63 -19.56 -32.88 7.58
N GLY A 64 -18.29 -32.62 7.96
CA GLY A 64 -17.43 -33.57 8.66
C GLY A 64 -17.10 -34.82 7.82
N MET A 65 -16.48 -35.80 8.47
CA MET A 65 -16.03 -37.04 7.83
C MET A 65 -16.40 -38.26 8.69
N SER A 66 -16.65 -39.40 8.05
CA SER A 66 -16.74 -40.68 8.73
C SER A 66 -15.40 -41.12 9.29
N THR A 67 -15.37 -42.06 10.23
CA THR A 67 -14.10 -42.60 10.78
C THR A 67 -13.17 -43.16 9.70
N THR A 68 -13.75 -43.78 8.65
CA THR A 68 -12.98 -44.31 7.52
C THR A 68 -12.44 -43.21 6.62
N ASP A 69 -13.32 -42.24 6.25
CA ASP A 69 -12.92 -41.12 5.41
C ASP A 69 -11.88 -40.24 6.10
N ALA A 70 -11.99 -40.02 7.41
CA ALA A 70 -11.05 -39.26 8.22
C ALA A 70 -9.64 -39.86 8.14
N ARG A 71 -9.51 -41.18 8.11
CA ARG A 71 -8.23 -41.86 7.91
C ARG A 71 -7.74 -41.77 6.47
N MET A 72 -8.65 -42.00 5.50
CA MET A 72 -8.33 -41.96 4.07
C MET A 72 -7.93 -40.57 3.59
N ALA A 73 -8.43 -39.51 4.22
CA ALA A 73 -8.15 -38.11 3.83
C ALA A 73 -6.66 -37.75 3.86
N PHE A 74 -5.82 -38.50 4.61
CA PHE A 74 -4.39 -38.30 4.70
C PHE A 74 -3.57 -39.17 3.74
N GLU A 75 -4.24 -40.10 3.02
CA GLU A 75 -3.57 -40.90 2.00
C GLU A 75 -3.40 -40.09 0.71
N ARG A 76 -2.32 -40.39 -0.03
CA ARG A 76 -2.07 -39.74 -1.33
C ARG A 76 -3.10 -40.17 -2.36
N HIS A 77 -3.50 -39.22 -3.19
CA HIS A 77 -4.48 -39.44 -4.26
C HIS A 77 -5.87 -39.84 -3.77
N ALA A 78 -6.13 -39.73 -2.46
CA ALA A 78 -7.46 -39.93 -1.92
C ALA A 78 -8.24 -38.61 -2.01
N THR A 79 -9.35 -38.61 -2.75
CA THR A 79 -10.20 -37.44 -2.94
C THR A 79 -11.65 -37.84 -3.12
N SER A 80 -12.56 -37.07 -2.54
CA SER A 80 -14.01 -37.19 -2.77
C SER A 80 -14.53 -36.32 -3.91
N LYS A 81 -13.63 -35.51 -4.55
CA LYS A 81 -13.99 -34.37 -5.38
C LYS A 81 -13.97 -34.68 -6.88
N ILE A 82 -13.21 -35.68 -7.31
CA ILE A 82 -13.13 -36.17 -8.70
C ILE A 82 -13.14 -37.71 -8.69
N GLN A 83 -13.80 -38.30 -9.65
CA GLN A 83 -13.87 -39.76 -9.83
C GLN A 83 -13.42 -40.18 -11.25
N LYS A 84 -13.59 -39.31 -12.22
CA LYS A 84 -13.26 -39.56 -13.63
C LYS A 84 -12.35 -38.45 -14.19
N ALA A 85 -11.64 -38.76 -15.26
CA ALA A 85 -10.78 -37.79 -15.95
C ALA A 85 -11.59 -36.60 -16.52
N GLU A 86 -12.83 -36.83 -16.91
CA GLU A 86 -13.75 -35.80 -17.42
C GLU A 86 -14.09 -34.74 -16.38
N ASP A 87 -14.12 -35.11 -15.07
CA ASP A 87 -14.39 -34.18 -13.97
C ASP A 87 -13.34 -33.06 -13.88
N LEU A 88 -12.12 -33.28 -14.44
CA LEU A 88 -11.05 -32.28 -14.49
C LEU A 88 -11.40 -31.06 -15.33
N PHE A 89 -12.30 -31.20 -16.31
CA PHE A 89 -12.75 -30.11 -17.19
C PHE A 89 -13.93 -29.32 -16.60
N HIS A 90 -14.55 -29.81 -15.52
CA HIS A 90 -15.71 -29.19 -14.87
C HIS A 90 -15.49 -28.96 -13.37
N LEU A 91 -14.28 -28.56 -12.99
CA LEU A 91 -13.89 -28.38 -11.61
C LEU A 91 -14.68 -27.22 -10.95
N GLN A 92 -15.58 -27.56 -10.02
CA GLN A 92 -16.30 -26.61 -9.17
C GLN A 92 -15.68 -26.51 -7.77
N THR A 93 -14.94 -27.52 -7.33
CA THR A 93 -14.30 -27.58 -6.01
C THR A 93 -12.94 -26.87 -6.00
N LYS A 94 -12.51 -26.35 -4.84
CA LYS A 94 -11.22 -25.67 -4.68
C LYS A 94 -10.04 -26.64 -4.74
N GLY A 95 -10.14 -27.80 -4.10
CA GLY A 95 -9.17 -28.88 -4.17
C GLY A 95 -9.66 -30.02 -5.06
N PHE A 96 -8.74 -30.79 -5.68
CA PHE A 96 -9.09 -31.96 -6.49
C PHE A 96 -8.01 -33.07 -6.49
N ARG A 97 -6.74 -32.72 -6.18
CA ARG A 97 -5.58 -33.65 -6.33
C ARG A 97 -5.47 -34.70 -5.23
N GLY A 98 -6.08 -34.50 -4.04
CA GLY A 98 -5.92 -35.39 -2.89
C GLY A 98 -4.49 -35.45 -2.34
N GLU A 99 -3.73 -34.36 -2.42
CA GLU A 99 -2.31 -34.33 -2.03
C GLU A 99 -2.01 -33.37 -0.87
N ALA A 100 -2.90 -32.39 -0.60
CA ALA A 100 -2.63 -31.32 0.37
C ALA A 100 -2.47 -31.86 1.80
N LEU A 101 -3.42 -32.65 2.30
CA LEU A 101 -3.36 -33.21 3.65
C LEU A 101 -2.21 -34.21 3.77
N ALA A 102 -2.01 -35.08 2.76
CA ALA A 102 -0.88 -36.01 2.70
C ALA A 102 0.48 -35.28 2.75
N SER A 103 0.57 -34.12 2.09
CA SER A 103 1.76 -33.26 2.13
C SER A 103 1.98 -32.61 3.50
N ILE A 104 0.90 -32.13 4.15
CA ILE A 104 0.99 -31.52 5.48
C ILE A 104 1.48 -32.53 6.53
N VAL A 105 0.94 -33.77 6.55
CA VAL A 105 1.34 -34.79 7.53
C VAL A 105 2.77 -35.30 7.32
N ALA A 106 3.33 -35.14 6.12
CA ALA A 106 4.72 -35.49 5.84
C ALA A 106 5.74 -34.52 6.48
N ILE A 107 5.32 -33.28 6.80
CA ILE A 107 6.22 -32.20 7.24
C ILE A 107 5.82 -31.53 8.55
N ALA A 108 4.71 -31.95 9.16
CA ALA A 108 4.18 -31.39 10.40
C ALA A 108 3.54 -32.48 11.26
N HIS A 109 3.34 -32.20 12.55
CA HIS A 109 2.47 -33.00 13.40
C HIS A 109 1.04 -32.52 13.18
N VAL A 110 0.10 -33.44 12.95
CA VAL A 110 -1.28 -33.10 12.67
C VAL A 110 -2.22 -33.77 13.67
N GLU A 111 -3.11 -32.99 14.24
CA GLU A 111 -4.23 -33.46 15.05
C GLU A 111 -5.53 -33.08 14.32
N MET A 112 -6.40 -34.03 14.12
CA MET A 112 -7.69 -33.83 13.49
C MET A 112 -8.81 -34.38 14.36
N GLN A 113 -9.86 -33.61 14.53
CA GLN A 113 -11.13 -34.04 15.11
C GLN A 113 -12.23 -33.78 14.10
N THR A 114 -13.06 -34.76 13.81
CA THR A 114 -14.14 -34.63 12.84
C THR A 114 -15.37 -35.42 13.23
N LYS A 115 -16.55 -34.89 12.91
CA LYS A 115 -17.84 -35.57 13.17
C LYS A 115 -18.88 -35.16 12.12
N ARG A 116 -19.59 -36.12 11.59
CA ARG A 116 -20.78 -35.90 10.74
C ARG A 116 -22.02 -35.58 11.58
N PRO A 117 -23.03 -34.91 11.02
CA PRO A 117 -24.29 -34.64 11.74
C PRO A 117 -25.02 -35.89 12.27
N GLU A 118 -24.92 -36.97 11.53
CA GLU A 118 -25.58 -38.26 11.88
C GLU A 118 -24.81 -39.09 12.92
N ASP A 119 -23.54 -38.78 13.21
CA ASP A 119 -22.73 -39.56 14.13
C ASP A 119 -22.91 -39.04 15.57
N GLU A 120 -23.01 -39.94 16.55
CA GLU A 120 -23.04 -39.58 17.98
C GLU A 120 -21.69 -39.13 18.49
N LEU A 121 -20.65 -39.86 18.11
CA LEU A 121 -19.24 -39.58 18.47
C LEU A 121 -18.45 -39.21 17.23
N GLY A 122 -17.53 -38.28 17.39
CA GLY A 122 -16.52 -37.93 16.39
C GLY A 122 -15.29 -38.84 16.46
N THR A 123 -14.38 -38.63 15.57
CA THR A 123 -13.08 -39.31 15.48
C THR A 123 -11.95 -38.32 15.68
N GLU A 124 -11.04 -38.65 16.59
CA GLU A 124 -9.77 -37.94 16.79
C GLU A 124 -8.64 -38.74 16.19
N ILE A 125 -7.78 -38.10 15.39
CA ILE A 125 -6.61 -38.74 14.76
C ILE A 125 -5.39 -37.87 15.01
N HIS A 126 -4.31 -38.48 15.46
CA HIS A 126 -2.98 -37.87 15.57
C HIS A 126 -2.02 -38.52 14.58
N ILE A 127 -1.26 -37.69 13.86
CA ILE A 127 -0.36 -38.13 12.80
C ILE A 127 0.98 -37.43 12.96
N GLU A 128 2.05 -38.20 12.94
CA GLU A 128 3.43 -37.71 12.98
C GLU A 128 4.29 -38.41 11.91
N GLY A 129 4.95 -37.61 11.04
CA GLY A 129 5.81 -38.15 9.99
C GLY A 129 5.07 -39.13 9.06
N SER A 130 3.85 -38.84 8.65
CA SER A 130 2.95 -39.66 7.81
C SER A 130 2.51 -40.99 8.46
N LYS A 131 2.65 -41.15 9.77
CA LYS A 131 2.17 -42.33 10.50
C LYS A 131 1.11 -41.94 11.51
N ILE A 132 -0.03 -42.65 11.47
CA ILE A 132 -1.09 -42.48 12.47
C ILE A 132 -0.56 -43.03 13.79
N THR A 133 -0.43 -42.18 14.81
CA THR A 133 0.03 -42.51 16.14
C THR A 133 -1.11 -42.86 17.10
N ARG A 134 -2.30 -42.22 16.87
CA ARG A 134 -3.49 -42.42 17.68
C ARG A 134 -4.74 -42.23 16.82
N GLN A 135 -5.75 -43.05 17.01
CA GLN A 135 -7.09 -42.88 16.44
C GLN A 135 -8.12 -43.39 17.46
N GLU A 136 -8.94 -42.47 17.95
CA GLU A 136 -9.90 -42.78 19.02
C GLU A 136 -11.24 -42.05 18.77
N PRO A 137 -12.34 -42.55 19.30
CA PRO A 137 -13.60 -41.78 19.31
C PRO A 137 -13.48 -40.63 20.29
N CYS A 138 -14.04 -39.47 19.91
CA CYS A 138 -14.02 -38.25 20.74
C CYS A 138 -15.37 -37.54 20.74
N VAL A 139 -15.61 -36.71 21.74
CA VAL A 139 -16.77 -35.81 21.78
C VAL A 139 -16.33 -34.46 21.16
N CYS A 140 -16.85 -34.18 19.97
CA CYS A 140 -16.59 -32.92 19.27
C CYS A 140 -17.84 -32.39 18.57
N PRO A 141 -17.91 -31.11 18.24
CA PRO A 141 -18.99 -30.53 17.43
C PRO A 141 -18.96 -31.11 16.02
N THR A 142 -20.08 -30.98 15.31
CA THR A 142 -20.18 -31.32 13.89
C THR A 142 -19.27 -30.42 13.06
N GLY A 143 -18.56 -31.00 12.08
CA GLY A 143 -17.56 -30.32 11.25
C GLY A 143 -16.19 -30.93 11.41
N THR A 144 -15.15 -30.17 11.10
CA THR A 144 -13.76 -30.65 11.17
C THR A 144 -12.86 -29.60 11.82
N SER A 145 -11.98 -30.06 12.69
CA SER A 145 -10.89 -29.27 13.26
C SER A 145 -9.56 -29.93 12.88
N ILE A 146 -8.70 -29.23 12.14
CA ILE A 146 -7.37 -29.70 11.75
C ILE A 146 -6.33 -28.73 12.33
N ALA A 147 -5.48 -29.25 13.21
CA ALA A 147 -4.36 -28.52 13.80
C ALA A 147 -3.03 -29.07 13.25
N MET A 148 -2.33 -28.25 12.50
CA MET A 148 -0.96 -28.48 12.03
C MET A 148 0.01 -27.83 13.03
N LYS A 149 0.87 -28.65 13.64
CA LYS A 149 1.83 -28.20 14.66
C LYS A 149 3.27 -28.44 14.19
N ASN A 150 4.18 -27.56 14.62
CA ASN A 150 5.63 -27.68 14.39
C ASN A 150 6.00 -27.89 12.91
N LEU A 151 5.53 -27.00 12.05
CA LEU A 151 5.80 -27.05 10.61
C LEU A 151 7.32 -27.18 10.33
N PHE A 152 7.68 -28.10 9.43
CA PHE A 152 9.06 -28.46 9.05
C PHE A 152 9.91 -29.03 10.20
N PHE A 153 9.29 -29.71 11.20
CA PHE A 153 10.01 -30.30 12.30
C PHE A 153 11.10 -31.28 11.83
N ASN A 154 10.86 -32.00 10.75
CA ASN A 154 11.76 -33.02 10.16
C ASN A 154 12.58 -32.50 8.96
N ILE A 155 12.51 -31.21 8.62
CA ILE A 155 13.25 -30.58 7.51
C ILE A 155 13.92 -29.29 8.01
N PRO A 156 15.01 -29.35 8.79
CA PRO A 156 15.66 -28.19 9.41
C PRO A 156 16.07 -27.11 8.37
N ALA A 157 16.55 -27.54 7.20
CA ALA A 157 16.91 -26.60 6.14
C ALA A 157 15.75 -25.69 5.76
N ARG A 158 14.53 -26.23 5.55
CA ARG A 158 13.35 -25.43 5.21
C ARG A 158 12.90 -24.53 6.35
N ARG A 159 12.98 -25.03 7.60
CA ARG A 159 12.66 -24.21 8.77
C ARG A 159 13.55 -22.97 8.85
N ASN A 160 14.83 -23.09 8.52
CA ASN A 160 15.78 -21.98 8.48
C ASN A 160 15.55 -21.02 7.30
N PHE A 161 14.89 -21.45 6.22
CA PHE A 161 14.52 -20.59 5.09
C PHE A 161 13.24 -19.78 5.33
N LEU A 162 12.47 -20.06 6.38
CA LEU A 162 11.32 -19.23 6.77
C LEU A 162 11.82 -17.84 7.16
N LYS A 163 11.12 -16.84 6.68
CA LYS A 163 11.40 -15.44 6.99
C LYS A 163 10.99 -15.11 8.44
N SER A 164 11.10 -13.82 8.80
CA SER A 164 10.64 -13.35 10.11
C SER A 164 9.15 -13.63 10.32
N ASP A 165 8.71 -13.71 11.58
CA ASP A 165 7.31 -14.00 11.93
C ASP A 165 6.36 -12.99 11.32
N THR A 166 6.73 -11.73 11.28
CA THR A 166 5.93 -10.67 10.65
C THR A 166 5.72 -10.92 9.15
N VAL A 167 6.76 -11.33 8.43
CA VAL A 167 6.66 -11.60 6.98
C VAL A 167 5.83 -12.85 6.70
N GLU A 168 6.04 -13.94 7.47
CA GLU A 168 5.25 -15.16 7.31
C GLU A 168 3.77 -14.93 7.68
N PHE A 169 3.51 -14.16 8.76
CA PHE A 169 2.16 -13.82 9.16
C PHE A 169 1.45 -12.95 8.10
N ARG A 170 2.17 -12.01 7.48
CA ARG A 170 1.62 -11.24 6.34
C ARG A 170 1.20 -12.14 5.18
N HIS A 171 2.00 -13.14 4.82
CA HIS A 171 1.60 -14.09 3.78
C HIS A 171 0.34 -14.88 4.17
N ILE A 172 0.19 -15.22 5.47
CA ILE A 172 -1.04 -15.83 5.98
C ILE A 172 -2.23 -14.88 5.83
N LEU A 173 -2.06 -13.60 6.20
CA LEU A 173 -3.10 -12.58 6.04
C LEU A 173 -3.50 -12.39 4.58
N ASP A 174 -2.53 -12.38 3.66
CA ASP A 174 -2.81 -12.25 2.22
C ASP A 174 -3.70 -13.41 1.73
N GLU A 175 -3.40 -14.66 2.13
CA GLU A 175 -4.24 -15.81 1.76
C GLU A 175 -5.60 -15.78 2.46
N PHE A 176 -5.66 -15.38 3.74
CA PHE A 176 -6.93 -15.19 4.46
C PHE A 176 -7.81 -14.14 3.77
N HIS A 177 -7.25 -13.00 3.38
CA HIS A 177 -7.98 -11.95 2.66
C HIS A 177 -8.53 -12.45 1.32
N ARG A 178 -7.72 -13.21 0.55
CA ARG A 178 -8.13 -13.78 -0.74
C ARG A 178 -9.31 -14.73 -0.58
N VAL A 179 -9.24 -15.62 0.40
CA VAL A 179 -10.29 -16.60 0.66
C VAL A 179 -11.55 -15.91 1.21
N ALA A 180 -11.41 -15.01 2.18
CA ALA A 180 -12.54 -14.31 2.81
C ALA A 180 -13.28 -13.38 1.82
N LEU A 181 -12.56 -12.74 0.89
CA LEU A 181 -13.17 -11.94 -0.19
C LEU A 181 -13.92 -12.81 -1.20
N ALA A 182 -13.35 -13.96 -1.56
CA ALA A 182 -13.98 -14.87 -2.52
C ALA A 182 -15.28 -15.48 -1.99
N HIS A 183 -15.46 -15.55 -0.65
CA HIS A 183 -16.60 -16.21 -0.01
C HIS A 183 -17.28 -15.31 1.05
N PRO A 184 -17.90 -14.19 0.65
CA PRO A 184 -18.48 -13.24 1.59
C PRO A 184 -19.65 -13.79 2.41
N ALA A 185 -20.32 -14.86 1.95
CA ALA A 185 -21.44 -15.52 2.63
C ALA A 185 -21.00 -16.41 3.81
N ILE A 186 -19.71 -16.70 3.96
CA ILE A 186 -19.17 -17.50 5.07
C ILE A 186 -18.71 -16.57 6.20
N HIS A 187 -18.96 -16.97 7.45
CA HIS A 187 -18.45 -16.29 8.63
C HIS A 187 -17.01 -16.72 8.89
N PHE A 188 -16.06 -15.77 8.89
CA PHE A 188 -14.65 -16.07 9.15
C PHE A 188 -14.18 -15.42 10.44
N TYR A 189 -13.39 -16.17 11.22
CA TYR A 189 -12.61 -15.65 12.34
C TYR A 189 -11.12 -15.88 12.09
N LEU A 190 -10.30 -14.94 12.53
CA LEU A 190 -8.84 -15.09 12.58
C LEU A 190 -8.34 -14.71 13.97
N TYR A 191 -7.65 -15.65 14.60
CA TYR A 191 -6.97 -15.45 15.88
C TYR A 191 -5.45 -15.55 15.68
N ASN A 192 -4.72 -14.59 16.22
CA ASN A 192 -3.25 -14.60 16.23
C ASN A 192 -2.74 -14.56 17.67
N ASN A 193 -1.97 -15.58 18.08
CA ASN A 193 -1.43 -15.70 19.43
C ASN A 193 -2.49 -15.53 20.55
N GLY A 194 -3.72 -15.97 20.29
CA GLY A 194 -4.86 -15.88 21.21
C GLY A 194 -5.70 -14.60 21.08
N ASN A 195 -5.26 -13.62 20.34
CA ASN A 195 -6.03 -12.39 20.09
C ASN A 195 -6.90 -12.52 18.84
N GLU A 196 -8.15 -12.06 18.91
CA GLU A 196 -9.04 -11.99 17.77
C GLU A 196 -8.65 -10.80 16.89
N LEU A 197 -8.20 -11.07 15.65
CA LEU A 197 -7.85 -10.03 14.69
C LEU A 197 -9.00 -9.70 13.75
N PHE A 198 -9.72 -10.72 13.31
CA PHE A 198 -10.86 -10.56 12.42
C PHE A 198 -12.05 -11.38 12.90
N ASN A 199 -13.21 -10.72 12.84
CA ASN A 199 -14.52 -11.30 13.00
C ASN A 199 -15.38 -10.81 11.84
N LEU A 200 -15.52 -11.63 10.80
CA LEU A 200 -16.12 -11.28 9.52
C LEU A 200 -17.44 -12.00 9.34
N PRO A 201 -18.57 -11.46 9.81
CA PRO A 201 -19.88 -12.10 9.66
C PRO A 201 -20.22 -12.29 8.18
N ALA A 202 -21.12 -13.23 7.89
CA ALA A 202 -21.70 -13.41 6.57
C ALA A 202 -22.28 -12.07 6.09
N SER A 203 -21.92 -11.64 4.89
CA SER A 203 -22.23 -10.31 4.38
C SER A 203 -22.25 -10.29 2.85
N ASN A 204 -22.60 -9.16 2.26
CA ASN A 204 -22.39 -8.94 0.83
C ASN A 204 -20.93 -8.59 0.51
N PHE A 205 -20.55 -8.63 -0.77
CA PHE A 205 -19.18 -8.41 -1.20
C PHE A 205 -18.63 -7.03 -0.79
N ARG A 206 -19.46 -5.96 -0.90
CA ARG A 206 -19.06 -4.60 -0.49
C ARG A 206 -18.79 -4.51 1.02
N GLN A 207 -19.67 -5.05 1.82
CA GLN A 207 -19.50 -5.08 3.28
C GLN A 207 -18.27 -5.89 3.68
N ARG A 208 -18.00 -7.02 2.99
CA ARG A 208 -16.82 -7.85 3.21
C ARG A 208 -15.53 -7.06 2.94
N ILE A 209 -15.47 -6.27 1.86
CA ILE A 209 -14.33 -5.38 1.56
C ILE A 209 -14.14 -4.36 2.69
N VAL A 210 -15.23 -3.75 3.15
CA VAL A 210 -15.19 -2.73 4.21
C VAL A 210 -14.74 -3.33 5.55
N HIS A 211 -15.21 -4.53 5.90
CA HIS A 211 -14.78 -5.23 7.13
C HIS A 211 -13.29 -5.60 7.10
N LEU A 212 -12.74 -5.95 5.94
CA LEU A 212 -11.33 -6.31 5.79
C LEU A 212 -10.40 -5.11 5.75
N PHE A 213 -10.78 -4.03 5.04
CA PHE A 213 -9.89 -2.90 4.74
C PHE A 213 -10.29 -1.58 5.43
N GLY A 214 -11.28 -1.63 6.31
CA GLY A 214 -11.73 -0.50 7.14
C GLY A 214 -12.84 0.33 6.52
N GLY A 215 -13.57 1.07 7.38
CA GLY A 215 -14.79 1.83 7.04
C GLY A 215 -14.59 2.90 5.97
N LYS A 216 -13.46 3.60 5.97
CA LYS A 216 -13.10 4.62 4.96
C LYS A 216 -13.02 4.07 3.53
N THR A 217 -12.83 2.76 3.36
CA THR A 217 -12.80 2.13 2.05
C THR A 217 -14.17 2.23 1.35
N ASN A 218 -15.27 2.29 2.11
CA ASN A 218 -16.61 2.39 1.55
C ASN A 218 -16.85 3.60 0.65
N GLU A 219 -16.29 4.76 0.99
CA GLU A 219 -16.42 6.02 0.25
C GLU A 219 -15.60 6.02 -1.05
N LYS A 220 -14.54 5.23 -1.07
CA LYS A 220 -13.61 5.12 -2.20
C LYS A 220 -14.09 4.17 -3.29
N LEU A 221 -15.03 3.27 -2.95
CA LEU A 221 -15.48 2.19 -3.83
C LEU A 221 -16.53 2.68 -4.84
N VAL A 222 -16.26 2.42 -6.11
CA VAL A 222 -17.18 2.57 -7.24
C VAL A 222 -17.62 1.19 -7.69
N PRO A 223 -18.91 0.88 -7.77
CA PRO A 223 -19.38 -0.40 -8.28
C PRO A 223 -19.10 -0.50 -9.79
N ILE A 224 -18.66 -1.66 -10.25
CA ILE A 224 -18.66 -1.99 -11.67
C ILE A 224 -20.09 -2.28 -12.06
N ILE A 225 -20.56 -1.62 -13.12
CA ILE A 225 -21.86 -1.90 -13.68
C ILE A 225 -21.77 -3.29 -14.29
N ALA A 226 -22.57 -4.21 -13.74
CA ALA A 226 -22.56 -5.60 -14.17
C ALA A 226 -22.88 -5.69 -15.66
N GLU A 227 -21.89 -6.11 -16.45
CA GLU A 227 -22.11 -6.55 -17.84
C GLU A 227 -22.28 -8.07 -17.81
N ASP A 228 -23.49 -8.51 -18.08
CA ASP A 228 -23.83 -9.94 -18.18
C ASP A 228 -23.73 -10.32 -19.66
N THR A 229 -22.59 -10.87 -20.04
CA THR A 229 -22.34 -11.33 -21.42
C THR A 229 -22.30 -12.85 -21.44
N PRO A 230 -22.54 -13.49 -22.59
CA PRO A 230 -22.45 -14.96 -22.69
C PRO A 230 -21.04 -15.53 -22.37
N LEU A 231 -20.00 -14.70 -22.47
CA LEU A 231 -18.61 -15.12 -22.21
C LEU A 231 -18.20 -14.96 -20.75
N VAL A 232 -18.60 -13.86 -20.12
CA VAL A 232 -18.19 -13.51 -18.76
C VAL A 232 -19.21 -12.59 -18.12
N LYS A 233 -19.48 -12.84 -16.85
CA LYS A 233 -20.20 -11.91 -15.99
C LYS A 233 -19.21 -11.18 -15.09
N ILE A 234 -19.14 -9.86 -15.24
CA ILE A 234 -18.19 -9.00 -14.53
C ILE A 234 -18.94 -8.28 -13.42
N SER A 235 -18.45 -8.39 -12.20
CA SER A 235 -18.98 -7.68 -11.04
C SER A 235 -17.87 -7.26 -10.10
N GLY A 236 -18.15 -6.30 -9.21
CA GLY A 236 -17.18 -5.90 -8.20
C GLY A 236 -17.07 -4.40 -8.02
N PHE A 237 -15.93 -3.97 -7.53
CA PHE A 237 -15.67 -2.58 -7.17
C PHE A 237 -14.25 -2.17 -7.58
N ILE A 238 -14.14 -0.91 -7.99
CA ILE A 238 -12.88 -0.23 -8.30
C ILE A 238 -12.73 0.97 -7.36
N VAL A 239 -11.53 1.42 -7.14
CA VAL A 239 -11.25 2.59 -6.28
C VAL A 239 -11.15 3.85 -7.15
N LYS A 240 -11.76 4.95 -6.68
CA LYS A 240 -11.71 6.24 -7.37
C LYS A 240 -10.27 6.72 -7.52
N PRO A 241 -9.88 7.33 -8.68
CA PRO A 241 -8.51 7.80 -8.95
C PRO A 241 -7.94 8.73 -7.88
N GLU A 242 -8.76 9.59 -7.30
CA GLU A 242 -8.37 10.57 -6.27
C GLU A 242 -7.89 9.95 -4.94
N TYR A 243 -8.32 8.71 -4.65
CA TYR A 243 -7.95 8.00 -3.42
C TYR A 243 -6.83 6.99 -3.58
N LEU A 244 -6.26 6.86 -4.78
CA LEU A 244 -5.18 5.91 -5.04
C LEU A 244 -3.88 6.38 -4.39
N ALA A 245 -3.35 5.57 -3.49
CA ALA A 245 -2.07 5.82 -2.86
C ALA A 245 -0.93 5.24 -3.71
N LYS A 246 0.26 5.91 -3.68
CA LYS A 246 1.47 5.41 -4.37
C LYS A 246 1.94 4.04 -3.84
N THR A 247 1.55 3.72 -2.65
CA THR A 247 2.12 2.66 -1.83
C THR A 247 1.16 1.51 -1.53
N LYS A 248 -0.15 1.72 -1.50
CA LYS A 248 -1.14 0.65 -1.35
C LYS A 248 -1.43 0.00 -2.70
N ASN A 249 -1.58 -1.32 -2.70
CA ASN A 249 -1.72 -2.09 -3.92
C ASN A 249 -2.75 -3.21 -3.71
N LEU A 250 -4.02 -2.80 -3.48
CA LEU A 250 -5.12 -3.74 -3.26
C LEU A 250 -5.71 -4.20 -4.60
N GLN A 251 -5.14 -5.26 -5.15
CA GLN A 251 -5.54 -5.80 -6.45
C GLN A 251 -6.07 -7.21 -6.28
N PHE A 252 -7.39 -7.36 -6.27
CA PHE A 252 -8.08 -8.63 -6.11
C PHE A 252 -8.91 -8.94 -7.34
N LEU A 253 -8.41 -9.87 -8.15
CA LEU A 253 -9.12 -10.45 -9.29
C LEU A 253 -9.54 -11.87 -8.92
N MET A 254 -10.83 -12.15 -9.01
CA MET A 254 -11.39 -13.47 -8.72
C MET A 254 -12.04 -14.03 -9.98
N VAL A 255 -11.84 -15.31 -10.22
CA VAL A 255 -12.49 -16.08 -11.30
C VAL A 255 -13.16 -17.28 -10.66
N ASN A 256 -14.48 -17.39 -10.81
CA ASN A 256 -15.30 -18.45 -10.20
C ASN A 256 -14.97 -18.62 -8.70
N HIS A 257 -14.99 -17.51 -7.94
CA HIS A 257 -14.66 -17.43 -6.51
C HIS A 257 -13.24 -17.89 -6.16
N ARG A 258 -12.29 -17.82 -7.10
CA ARG A 258 -10.88 -18.17 -6.89
C ARG A 258 -10.00 -16.96 -7.18
N PHE A 259 -9.09 -16.61 -6.29
CA PHE A 259 -8.14 -15.53 -6.54
C PHE A 259 -7.16 -15.91 -7.65
N VAL A 260 -6.98 -15.00 -8.60
CA VAL A 260 -6.14 -15.19 -9.80
C VAL A 260 -5.17 -14.03 -9.97
N LYS A 261 -3.95 -14.36 -10.35
CA LYS A 261 -2.96 -13.40 -10.82
C LYS A 261 -2.83 -13.53 -12.33
N ASN A 262 -3.39 -12.57 -13.06
CA ASN A 262 -3.27 -12.50 -14.51
C ASN A 262 -2.77 -11.10 -14.90
N GLN A 263 -1.55 -11.03 -15.42
CA GLN A 263 -0.92 -9.76 -15.79
C GLN A 263 -1.63 -9.09 -16.96
N TYR A 264 -2.19 -9.86 -17.89
CA TYR A 264 -2.89 -9.36 -19.06
C TYR A 264 -4.21 -8.69 -18.67
N LEU A 265 -5.01 -9.32 -17.81
CA LEU A 265 -6.23 -8.72 -17.30
C LEU A 265 -5.96 -7.54 -16.34
N ASN A 266 -4.87 -7.59 -15.56
CA ASN A 266 -4.43 -6.44 -14.76
C ASN A 266 -4.06 -5.25 -15.65
N HIS A 267 -3.42 -5.50 -16.80
CA HIS A 267 -3.15 -4.46 -17.79
C HIS A 267 -4.44 -3.85 -18.37
N ALA A 268 -5.50 -4.65 -18.60
CA ALA A 268 -6.80 -4.15 -19.05
C ALA A 268 -7.37 -3.11 -18.08
N ILE A 269 -7.32 -3.41 -16.77
CA ILE A 269 -7.77 -2.50 -15.70
C ILE A 269 -6.89 -1.25 -15.67
N THR A 270 -5.58 -1.41 -15.70
CA THR A 270 -4.63 -0.28 -15.70
C THR A 270 -4.83 0.64 -16.91
N ALA A 271 -5.04 0.06 -18.11
CA ALA A 271 -5.32 0.81 -19.32
C ALA A 271 -6.69 1.54 -19.30
N ALA A 272 -7.63 1.11 -18.46
CA ALA A 272 -8.89 1.84 -18.24
C ALA A 272 -8.70 3.10 -17.37
N TYR A 273 -7.67 3.12 -16.50
CA TYR A 273 -7.29 4.28 -15.68
C TYR A 273 -6.33 5.24 -16.39
N GLU A 274 -5.92 4.95 -17.62
CA GLU A 274 -4.99 5.79 -18.37
C GLU A 274 -5.50 7.23 -18.51
N GLY A 275 -4.66 8.21 -18.19
CA GLY A 275 -5.02 9.63 -18.16
C GLY A 275 -5.75 10.10 -16.90
N LEU A 276 -6.14 9.20 -15.98
CA LEU A 276 -6.81 9.54 -14.72
C LEU A 276 -5.89 9.44 -13.51
N ILE A 277 -4.77 8.73 -13.62
CA ILE A 277 -3.81 8.49 -12.54
C ILE A 277 -2.39 8.85 -12.97
N HIS A 278 -1.52 9.16 -12.00
CA HIS A 278 -0.11 9.38 -12.27
C HIS A 278 0.62 8.06 -12.59
N ALA A 279 1.73 8.14 -13.35
CA ALA A 279 2.48 6.97 -13.81
C ALA A 279 3.06 6.10 -12.67
N ASP A 280 3.21 6.66 -11.47
CA ASP A 280 3.70 5.98 -10.26
C ASP A 280 2.56 5.39 -9.39
N GLN A 281 1.30 5.61 -9.74
CA GLN A 281 0.13 5.05 -9.05
C GLN A 281 -0.36 3.79 -9.76
N LYS A 282 -0.91 2.86 -8.99
CA LYS A 282 -1.53 1.64 -9.50
C LYS A 282 -3.00 1.60 -9.13
N PRO A 283 -3.88 1.13 -10.02
CA PRO A 283 -5.30 0.97 -9.70
C PRO A 283 -5.51 -0.07 -8.61
N GLU A 284 -6.41 0.24 -7.68
CA GLU A 284 -6.90 -0.70 -6.67
C GLU A 284 -8.29 -1.19 -7.07
N TYR A 285 -8.53 -2.49 -6.96
CA TYR A 285 -9.78 -3.10 -7.40
C TYR A 285 -10.10 -4.41 -6.71
N PHE A 286 -11.38 -4.74 -6.67
CA PHE A 286 -11.97 -5.98 -6.14
C PHE A 286 -12.96 -6.49 -7.20
N ILE A 287 -12.50 -7.31 -8.13
CA ILE A 287 -13.28 -7.73 -9.31
C ILE A 287 -13.52 -9.24 -9.25
N SER A 288 -14.74 -9.64 -9.52
CA SER A 288 -15.17 -11.03 -9.67
C SER A 288 -15.64 -11.28 -11.10
N LEU A 289 -15.05 -12.27 -11.74
CA LEU A 289 -15.43 -12.79 -13.04
C LEU A 289 -16.09 -14.15 -12.85
N GLU A 290 -17.29 -14.32 -13.37
CA GLU A 290 -17.95 -15.61 -13.48
C GLU A 290 -17.89 -16.06 -14.95
N VAL A 291 -17.23 -17.20 -15.19
CA VAL A 291 -16.95 -17.74 -16.52
C VAL A 291 -17.33 -19.21 -16.54
N ASP A 292 -17.75 -19.74 -17.68
CA ASP A 292 -18.01 -21.16 -17.82
C ASP A 292 -16.73 -21.96 -17.48
N PRO A 293 -16.77 -22.89 -16.51
CA PRO A 293 -15.61 -23.72 -16.17
C PRO A 293 -15.00 -24.48 -17.37
N ALA A 294 -15.79 -24.79 -18.40
CA ALA A 294 -15.31 -25.48 -19.60
C ALA A 294 -14.39 -24.62 -20.48
N THR A 295 -14.44 -23.27 -20.38
CA THR A 295 -13.66 -22.33 -21.18
C THR A 295 -12.36 -21.88 -20.51
N ILE A 296 -12.04 -22.44 -19.34
CA ILE A 296 -10.86 -22.08 -18.55
C ILE A 296 -10.03 -23.29 -18.17
N ASP A 297 -8.69 -23.17 -18.24
CA ASP A 297 -7.77 -24.15 -17.67
C ASP A 297 -7.17 -23.59 -16.38
N ILE A 298 -7.46 -24.26 -15.26
CA ILE A 298 -6.99 -23.92 -13.90
C ILE A 298 -5.75 -24.72 -13.51
N ASN A 299 -5.47 -25.84 -14.21
CA ASN A 299 -4.43 -26.79 -13.85
C ASN A 299 -3.05 -26.46 -14.43
N ILE A 300 -2.69 -25.19 -14.56
CA ILE A 300 -1.42 -24.75 -15.14
C ILE A 300 -0.30 -24.75 -14.10
N HIS A 301 -0.57 -24.31 -12.88
CA HIS A 301 0.42 -24.18 -11.81
C HIS A 301 -0.04 -24.86 -10.51
N PRO A 302 0.89 -25.45 -9.70
CA PRO A 302 0.54 -26.09 -8.41
C PRO A 302 -0.23 -25.18 -7.46
N THR A 303 0.08 -23.88 -7.43
CA THR A 303 -0.60 -22.89 -6.59
C THR A 303 -2.00 -22.51 -7.08
N LYS A 304 -2.40 -22.92 -8.28
CA LYS A 304 -3.71 -22.63 -8.90
C LYS A 304 -4.06 -21.13 -8.97
N THR A 305 -3.04 -20.26 -8.97
CA THR A 305 -3.23 -18.79 -9.03
C THR A 305 -3.18 -18.25 -10.46
N GLU A 306 -2.79 -19.06 -11.43
CA GLU A 306 -2.77 -18.72 -12.84
C GLU A 306 -3.85 -19.51 -13.57
N ILE A 307 -4.62 -18.83 -14.39
CA ILE A 307 -5.70 -19.41 -15.20
C ILE A 307 -5.48 -18.99 -16.67
N LYS A 308 -5.66 -19.92 -17.58
CA LYS A 308 -5.70 -19.64 -19.01
C LYS A 308 -7.15 -19.63 -19.47
N PHE A 309 -7.51 -18.61 -20.21
CA PHE A 309 -8.85 -18.45 -20.79
C PHE A 309 -8.78 -18.82 -22.28
N GLU A 310 -9.81 -19.42 -22.79
CA GLU A 310 -9.95 -19.70 -24.23
C GLU A 310 -10.08 -18.37 -25.00
N GLU A 311 -10.93 -17.45 -24.53
CA GLU A 311 -11.22 -16.16 -25.14
C GLU A 311 -10.63 -14.98 -24.33
N GLU A 312 -9.32 -15.02 -24.01
CA GLU A 312 -8.68 -14.03 -23.13
C GLU A 312 -8.74 -12.61 -23.70
N HIS A 313 -8.65 -12.44 -25.03
CA HIS A 313 -8.73 -11.12 -25.67
C HIS A 313 -10.11 -10.48 -25.55
N SER A 314 -11.17 -11.28 -25.68
CA SER A 314 -12.56 -10.83 -25.55
C SER A 314 -12.84 -10.40 -24.12
N ILE A 315 -12.39 -11.19 -23.12
CA ILE A 315 -12.50 -10.86 -21.70
C ILE A 315 -11.73 -9.59 -21.36
N TYR A 316 -10.53 -9.40 -21.92
CA TYR A 316 -9.73 -8.17 -21.77
C TYR A 316 -10.50 -6.95 -22.24
N ALA A 317 -11.09 -7.00 -23.44
CA ALA A 317 -11.81 -5.87 -24.01
C ALA A 317 -13.07 -5.52 -23.20
N LEU A 318 -13.84 -6.54 -22.76
CA LEU A 318 -15.03 -6.38 -21.93
C LEU A 318 -14.66 -5.80 -20.56
N LEU A 319 -13.62 -6.33 -19.90
CA LEU A 319 -13.15 -5.84 -18.60
C LEU A 319 -12.68 -4.38 -18.68
N LYS A 320 -11.90 -4.02 -19.70
CA LYS A 320 -11.45 -2.64 -19.93
C LYS A 320 -12.65 -1.71 -20.17
N SER A 321 -13.63 -2.12 -20.95
CA SER A 321 -14.85 -1.35 -21.23
C SER A 321 -15.67 -1.14 -19.96
N ALA A 322 -15.94 -2.21 -19.20
CA ALA A 322 -16.73 -2.16 -17.96
C ALA A 322 -16.09 -1.22 -16.92
N VAL A 323 -14.77 -1.32 -16.71
CA VAL A 323 -14.03 -0.45 -15.79
C VAL A 323 -14.07 1.00 -16.27
N LYS A 324 -13.80 1.25 -17.57
CA LYS A 324 -13.81 2.60 -18.14
C LYS A 324 -15.20 3.25 -18.07
N HIS A 325 -16.25 2.47 -18.33
CA HIS A 325 -17.63 2.92 -18.22
C HIS A 325 -17.98 3.32 -16.78
N SER A 326 -17.63 2.48 -15.81
CA SER A 326 -17.86 2.76 -14.39
C SER A 326 -17.10 4.00 -13.92
N LEU A 327 -15.82 4.16 -14.31
CA LEU A 327 -15.05 5.37 -14.01
C LEU A 327 -15.69 6.62 -14.62
N GLY A 328 -16.17 6.53 -15.87
CA GLY A 328 -16.82 7.64 -16.57
C GLY A 328 -18.09 8.13 -15.88
N GLN A 329 -18.94 7.22 -15.42
CA GLN A 329 -20.17 7.57 -14.71
C GLN A 329 -19.90 8.33 -13.39
N PHE A 330 -18.87 7.96 -12.67
CA PHE A 330 -18.56 8.53 -11.35
C PHE A 330 -17.60 9.74 -11.42
N ASN A 331 -16.87 9.94 -12.53
CA ASN A 331 -16.02 11.11 -12.74
C ASN A 331 -16.72 12.27 -13.46
N ILE A 332 -17.89 12.05 -14.09
CA ILE A 332 -18.65 13.09 -14.81
C ILE A 332 -19.55 13.90 -13.88
N ALA A 333 -19.82 13.46 -12.66
CA ALA A 333 -20.34 14.36 -11.64
C ALA A 333 -19.15 15.07 -10.98
N PRO A 334 -18.79 16.31 -11.40
CA PRO A 334 -17.99 17.13 -10.51
C PRO A 334 -18.79 17.15 -9.21
N THR A 335 -18.19 16.73 -8.11
CA THR A 335 -18.64 17.14 -6.80
C THR A 335 -18.61 18.66 -6.87
N LEU A 336 -19.78 19.27 -7.10
CA LEU A 336 -19.97 20.67 -6.79
C LEU A 336 -19.66 20.73 -5.31
N ASP A 337 -18.42 21.10 -5.01
CA ASP A 337 -17.99 21.37 -3.66
C ASP A 337 -18.72 22.64 -3.25
N PHE A 338 -19.87 22.44 -2.60
CA PHE A 338 -20.60 23.49 -1.91
C PHE A 338 -19.96 23.83 -0.57
N SER A 339 -18.68 23.50 -0.36
CA SER A 339 -17.91 24.14 0.69
C SER A 339 -17.94 25.63 0.37
N LYS A 340 -18.73 26.34 1.14
CA LYS A 340 -18.99 27.79 0.99
C LYS A 340 -17.64 28.50 0.94
N ASP A 341 -17.21 28.86 -0.25
CA ASP A 341 -16.17 29.85 -0.41
C ASP A 341 -16.77 31.18 0.11
N PRO A 342 -16.30 31.73 1.24
CA PRO A 342 -16.87 32.96 1.81
C PRO A 342 -16.79 34.14 0.87
N THR A 343 -16.06 34.05 -0.25
CA THR A 343 -15.99 35.05 -1.31
C THR A 343 -17.26 35.14 -2.15
N PHE A 344 -18.13 34.13 -2.12
CA PHE A 344 -19.43 34.15 -2.84
C PHE A 344 -20.63 34.39 -1.92
N ASP A 345 -20.42 34.79 -0.66
CA ASP A 345 -21.53 35.15 0.21
C ASP A 345 -22.20 36.41 -0.30
N ILE A 346 -23.48 36.31 -0.66
CA ILE A 346 -24.28 37.43 -1.13
C ILE A 346 -24.33 38.46 -0.01
N PRO A 347 -23.94 39.73 -0.26
CA PRO A 347 -24.01 40.78 0.76
C PRO A 347 -25.38 40.83 1.40
N TYR A 348 -25.42 41.01 2.71
CA TYR A 348 -26.62 40.94 3.55
C TYR A 348 -27.81 41.74 3.02
N ASN A 349 -27.56 42.83 2.25
CA ASN A 349 -28.56 43.70 1.69
C ASN A 349 -29.37 43.12 0.51
N TYR A 350 -29.03 41.93 0.01
CA TYR A 350 -29.71 41.27 -1.09
C TYR A 350 -30.48 40.01 -0.73
N LYS A 351 -30.44 39.60 0.56
CA LYS A 351 -31.08 38.35 1.01
C LYS A 351 -32.62 38.38 0.96
N ASP A 352 -33.20 39.57 1.02
CA ASP A 352 -34.68 39.76 1.09
C ASP A 352 -35.30 40.30 -0.21
N LYS A 353 -34.54 40.37 -1.30
CA LYS A 353 -35.08 40.80 -2.60
C LYS A 353 -35.50 39.61 -3.44
N ALA A 354 -36.75 39.60 -3.88
CA ALA A 354 -37.21 38.60 -4.84
C ALA A 354 -36.40 38.67 -6.13
N PRO A 355 -36.01 37.54 -6.74
CA PRO A 355 -35.22 37.52 -7.96
C PRO A 355 -36.03 38.13 -9.12
N GLU A 356 -35.52 39.21 -9.70
CA GLU A 356 -36.05 39.76 -10.96
C GLU A 356 -35.45 38.95 -12.13
N PHE A 357 -36.32 38.46 -13.00
CA PHE A 357 -35.90 37.78 -14.21
C PHE A 357 -35.17 38.76 -15.14
N PRO A 358 -34.01 38.42 -15.68
CA PRO A 358 -33.30 39.26 -16.64
C PRO A 358 -34.17 39.48 -17.88
N ARG A 359 -34.56 40.74 -18.16
CA ARG A 359 -35.24 41.11 -19.40
C ARG A 359 -34.19 41.26 -20.49
N ILE A 360 -34.20 40.36 -21.44
CA ILE A 360 -33.39 40.49 -22.65
C ILE A 360 -34.05 41.59 -23.53
N GLN A 361 -33.41 42.74 -23.63
CA GLN A 361 -33.78 43.75 -24.66
C GLN A 361 -33.11 43.29 -25.96
N VAL A 362 -33.94 42.78 -26.87
CA VAL A 362 -33.49 42.44 -28.21
C VAL A 362 -33.64 43.72 -29.04
N ASP A 363 -32.57 44.24 -29.59
CA ASP A 363 -32.59 45.30 -30.58
C ASP A 363 -33.01 44.72 -31.94
N PRO A 364 -34.22 45.05 -32.47
CA PRO A 364 -34.71 44.48 -33.71
C PRO A 364 -33.92 44.92 -34.94
N ASN A 365 -33.00 45.90 -34.82
CA ASN A 365 -32.18 46.43 -35.91
C ASN A 365 -30.72 45.97 -35.87
N PHE A 366 -30.35 45.08 -34.93
CA PHE A 366 -28.99 44.56 -34.84
C PHE A 366 -28.70 43.59 -36.00
N ASN A 367 -27.82 44.02 -36.91
CA ASN A 367 -27.32 43.19 -38.01
C ASN A 367 -25.85 42.87 -37.80
N PRO A 368 -25.50 41.62 -37.45
CA PRO A 368 -24.11 41.21 -37.14
C PRO A 368 -23.17 41.20 -38.36
N PHE A 369 -23.68 41.46 -39.57
CA PHE A 369 -22.89 41.43 -40.82
C PHE A 369 -22.64 42.80 -41.45
N LYS A 370 -22.98 43.90 -40.75
CA LYS A 370 -22.60 45.26 -41.21
C LYS A 370 -21.34 45.72 -40.49
N GLU A 371 -20.22 45.64 -41.18
CA GLU A 371 -19.02 46.38 -40.85
C GLU A 371 -19.20 47.84 -41.26
N GLU A 372 -19.39 48.76 -40.30
CA GLU A 372 -19.23 50.18 -40.52
C GLU A 372 -18.17 50.75 -39.59
N TYR A 373 -17.03 51.05 -40.18
CA TYR A 373 -16.05 51.98 -39.63
C TYR A 373 -16.64 53.39 -39.62
N GLU A 374 -17.07 53.84 -38.45
CA GLU A 374 -17.23 55.30 -38.25
C GLU A 374 -16.83 55.72 -36.84
N SER A 375 -15.77 56.49 -36.79
CA SER A 375 -15.33 57.28 -35.66
C SER A 375 -16.42 58.28 -35.25
N ARG A 376 -16.90 58.23 -34.01
CA ARG A 376 -17.63 59.34 -33.40
C ARG A 376 -17.14 59.72 -32.02
N SER A 377 -16.74 60.96 -31.98
CA SER A 377 -16.41 61.78 -30.82
C SER A 377 -17.64 62.03 -29.92
N SER A 378 -17.35 61.97 -28.63
CA SER A 378 -17.90 62.74 -27.50
C SER A 378 -19.40 63.00 -27.41
N SER A 379 -20.00 62.53 -26.33
CA SER A 379 -20.68 63.44 -25.40
C SER A 379 -20.89 62.82 -24.03
N ARG A 380 -20.68 63.61 -23.04
CA ARG A 380 -20.73 63.39 -21.61
C ARG A 380 -22.13 63.03 -21.12
N SER A 381 -22.22 62.04 -20.23
CA SER A 381 -23.07 62.21 -19.05
C SER A 381 -22.50 61.44 -17.87
N SER A 382 -22.42 62.13 -16.79
CA SER A 382 -21.82 61.80 -15.52
C SER A 382 -22.58 60.73 -14.75
N SER A 383 -21.90 59.71 -14.29
CA SER A 383 -22.23 59.13 -12.99
C SER A 383 -20.94 58.60 -12.34
N ASN A 384 -20.73 59.16 -11.18
CA ASN A 384 -19.63 58.94 -10.26
C ASN A 384 -19.53 57.47 -9.85
N PHE A 385 -18.45 56.78 -10.18
CA PHE A 385 -17.94 55.65 -9.39
C PHE A 385 -16.42 55.62 -9.48
N GLY A 386 -15.80 55.40 -8.34
CA GLY A 386 -14.45 55.54 -7.90
C GLY A 386 -13.33 55.17 -8.89
N ASN A 387 -12.35 56.02 -8.90
CA ASN A 387 -11.05 55.89 -9.54
C ASN A 387 -10.27 54.66 -9.04
N TYR A 388 -10.11 53.70 -9.94
CA TYR A 388 -8.89 52.86 -9.94
C TYR A 388 -8.21 53.06 -11.31
N PRO A 389 -6.92 53.44 -11.35
CA PRO A 389 -6.25 53.65 -12.63
C PRO A 389 -5.94 52.27 -13.24
N LYS A 390 -6.57 51.93 -14.37
CA LYS A 390 -6.12 50.92 -15.29
C LYS A 390 -4.80 51.40 -15.93
N LYS A 391 -3.67 50.94 -15.38
CA LYS A 391 -2.40 50.99 -16.11
C LYS A 391 -2.40 49.85 -17.13
N THR A 392 -2.78 50.14 -18.35
CA THR A 392 -2.33 49.37 -19.51
C THR A 392 -0.85 49.68 -19.69
N ALA A 393 0.01 48.94 -19.01
CA ALA A 393 1.41 48.95 -19.32
C ALA A 393 1.60 48.16 -20.62
N SER A 394 1.84 48.87 -21.70
CA SER A 394 2.42 48.34 -22.92
C SER A 394 3.74 47.68 -22.50
N TRP A 395 3.94 46.46 -22.88
CA TRP A 395 5.13 45.72 -22.49
C TRP A 395 6.44 46.28 -23.11
N GLU A 396 6.35 47.19 -24.06
CA GLU A 396 7.46 48.01 -24.56
C GLU A 396 8.07 48.94 -23.50
N SER A 397 7.30 49.34 -22.45
CA SER A 397 7.85 50.15 -21.35
C SER A 397 8.72 49.39 -20.37
N LEU A 398 8.79 48.07 -20.48
CA LEU A 398 9.69 47.21 -19.70
C LEU A 398 11.13 47.20 -20.24
N TYR A 399 11.35 47.64 -21.49
CA TYR A 399 12.69 47.67 -22.10
C TYR A 399 13.35 49.06 -22.05
N THR A 400 12.61 50.12 -21.81
CA THR A 400 13.17 51.48 -21.75
C THR A 400 13.82 51.87 -20.40
N GLY A 401 13.80 50.96 -19.40
CA GLY A 401 14.44 51.16 -18.09
C GLY A 401 15.81 50.52 -17.93
N ILE A 402 16.27 49.75 -18.93
CA ILE A 402 17.55 48.99 -18.81
C ILE A 402 18.73 49.78 -19.40
N GLU A 403 18.47 50.77 -20.28
CA GLU A 403 19.58 51.54 -20.90
C GLU A 403 20.09 52.72 -20.07
N SER A 404 19.45 53.10 -18.95
CA SER A 404 19.92 54.23 -18.11
C SER A 404 20.59 53.84 -16.79
N ALA A 405 20.94 52.55 -16.59
CA ALA A 405 21.63 52.08 -15.39
C ALA A 405 23.03 51.48 -15.68
N ILE A 406 23.63 51.81 -16.81
CA ILE A 406 25.05 51.56 -17.06
C ILE A 406 25.79 52.88 -16.95
N ASP A 407 25.90 53.38 -15.74
CA ASP A 407 26.91 54.39 -15.42
C ASP A 407 28.23 53.66 -15.20
N THR A 408 29.16 54.01 -16.08
CA THR A 408 30.52 53.51 -16.25
C THR A 408 31.50 53.94 -15.14
N SER A 409 31.07 53.90 -13.87
CA SER A 409 31.96 54.28 -12.76
C SER A 409 32.10 53.24 -11.65
N ALA A 410 31.60 52.03 -11.83
CA ALA A 410 31.67 50.98 -10.81
C ALA A 410 32.53 49.76 -11.20
N SER A 411 33.26 49.79 -12.32
CA SER A 411 34.04 48.63 -12.78
C SER A 411 35.50 48.60 -12.36
N GLU A 412 35.99 49.55 -11.56
CA GLU A 412 37.40 49.51 -11.09
C GLU A 412 37.56 49.11 -9.60
N THR A 413 36.48 48.94 -8.84
CA THR A 413 36.58 48.64 -7.39
C THR A 413 36.32 47.17 -7.02
N ILE A 414 35.96 46.33 -7.96
CA ILE A 414 35.58 44.90 -7.66
C ILE A 414 36.78 43.95 -7.85
N VAL A 415 37.81 44.35 -8.62
CA VAL A 415 38.92 43.43 -8.93
C VAL A 415 40.07 43.50 -7.93
N SER A 416 40.20 44.58 -7.15
CA SER A 416 41.30 44.73 -6.18
C SER A 416 40.97 44.22 -4.77
N SER A 417 39.74 43.90 -4.44
CA SER A 417 39.36 43.42 -3.10
C SER A 417 39.34 41.88 -2.94
N LEU A 418 39.67 41.14 -4.01
CA LEU A 418 39.66 39.66 -3.97
C LEU A 418 41.01 39.04 -3.55
N PHE A 419 42.10 39.83 -3.47
CA PHE A 419 43.43 39.31 -3.24
C PHE A 419 44.21 39.85 -2.02
N GLU A 420 43.66 40.80 -1.25
CA GLU A 420 44.32 41.28 -0.02
C GLU A 420 43.30 41.43 1.10
N ALA A 421 43.11 40.38 1.93
CA ALA A 421 42.58 40.54 3.27
C ALA A 421 43.11 39.45 4.19
N GLU A 422 43.96 39.89 5.13
CA GLU A 422 44.29 39.13 6.34
C GLU A 422 43.05 38.79 7.17
N PRO A 423 43.08 37.74 8.03
CA PRO A 423 41.90 37.18 8.67
C PRO A 423 41.37 38.09 9.76
N THR A 424 40.35 38.87 9.49
CA THR A 424 39.54 39.53 10.51
C THR A 424 38.20 38.82 10.68
N LYS A 425 37.86 38.62 11.93
CA LYS A 425 36.68 37.92 12.48
C LYS A 425 35.36 38.39 11.86
N ASN A 426 34.49 37.42 11.62
CA ASN A 426 33.05 37.54 11.23
C ASN A 426 32.81 38.05 9.80
N GLN A 427 33.18 37.24 8.80
CA GLN A 427 32.48 37.25 7.52
C GLN A 427 31.53 36.05 7.49
N GLY A 428 30.23 36.31 7.50
CA GLY A 428 29.20 35.27 7.30
C GLY A 428 29.51 34.47 6.03
N LYS A 429 29.56 33.16 6.14
CA LYS A 429 29.78 32.25 5.00
C LYS A 429 28.75 32.59 3.92
N LYS A 430 29.20 33.04 2.75
CA LYS A 430 28.29 33.36 1.65
C LYS A 430 27.71 32.06 1.11
N ILE A 431 26.42 31.80 1.43
CA ILE A 431 25.70 30.63 1.00
C ILE A 431 24.83 31.03 -0.19
N ILE A 432 24.87 30.25 -1.27
CA ILE A 432 24.09 30.47 -2.48
C ILE A 432 23.20 29.25 -2.69
N ALA A 433 21.87 29.44 -2.70
CA ALA A 433 20.94 28.40 -3.02
C ALA A 433 20.77 28.25 -4.55
N LEU A 434 21.07 27.06 -5.09
CA LEU A 434 20.93 26.74 -6.50
C LEU A 434 19.77 25.80 -6.77
N ALA A 435 18.86 26.19 -7.66
CA ALA A 435 17.72 25.41 -8.13
C ALA A 435 16.81 24.86 -6.99
N LYS A 436 16.78 25.52 -5.81
CA LYS A 436 16.02 25.07 -4.62
C LYS A 436 16.31 23.60 -4.24
N LYS A 437 17.52 23.14 -4.55
CA LYS A 437 17.95 21.75 -4.36
C LYS A 437 19.35 21.65 -3.79
N TYR A 438 20.23 22.58 -4.16
CA TYR A 438 21.63 22.58 -3.75
C TYR A 438 21.98 23.87 -3.01
N LEU A 439 22.86 23.76 -2.03
CA LEU A 439 23.53 24.89 -1.40
C LEU A 439 25.01 24.90 -1.84
N VAL A 440 25.48 26.06 -2.24
CA VAL A 440 26.85 26.26 -2.65
C VAL A 440 27.50 27.19 -1.65
N THR A 441 28.64 26.78 -1.07
CA THR A 441 29.40 27.55 -0.09
C THR A 441 30.88 27.27 -0.27
N THR A 442 31.74 28.08 0.37
CA THR A 442 33.17 27.86 0.41
C THR A 442 33.62 27.41 1.79
N LEU A 443 34.41 26.36 1.87
CA LEU A 443 35.00 25.87 3.11
C LEU A 443 36.45 25.48 2.87
N GLY A 444 37.39 26.06 3.64
CA GLY A 444 38.81 25.75 3.52
C GLY A 444 39.44 26.10 2.17
N GLY A 445 38.84 27.02 1.40
CA GLY A 445 39.33 27.40 0.06
C GLY A 445 38.79 26.53 -1.08
N GLU A 446 37.95 25.54 -0.79
CA GLU A 446 37.27 24.71 -1.79
C GLU A 446 35.80 25.14 -1.96
N LEU A 447 35.28 25.00 -3.17
CA LEU A 447 33.85 25.18 -3.45
C LEU A 447 33.11 23.90 -3.12
N ILE A 448 32.11 23.98 -2.22
CA ILE A 448 31.30 22.83 -1.79
C ILE A 448 29.90 22.98 -2.31
N ILE A 449 29.39 21.95 -2.97
CA ILE A 449 28.01 21.84 -3.48
C ILE A 449 27.27 20.75 -2.68
N ILE A 450 26.31 21.15 -1.86
CA ILE A 450 25.60 20.29 -0.91
C ILE A 450 24.17 20.05 -1.43
N ASN A 451 23.71 18.81 -1.43
CA ASN A 451 22.32 18.49 -1.70
C ASN A 451 21.49 18.61 -0.40
N CYS A 452 20.57 19.59 -0.31
CA CYS A 452 19.79 19.90 0.89
C CYS A 452 19.01 18.70 1.43
N ASN A 453 18.32 17.98 0.56
CA ASN A 453 17.50 16.82 0.97
C ASN A 453 18.38 15.72 1.59
N ARG A 454 19.49 15.35 0.95
CA ARG A 454 20.40 14.30 1.44
C ARG A 454 21.14 14.71 2.72
N ALA A 455 21.49 15.99 2.84
CA ALA A 455 22.10 16.56 4.04
C ALA A 455 21.13 16.45 5.22
N HIS A 456 19.89 16.89 5.03
CA HIS A 456 18.88 16.82 6.08
C HIS A 456 18.51 15.37 6.43
N GLN A 457 18.48 14.45 5.45
CA GLN A 457 18.31 13.01 5.73
C GLN A 457 19.40 12.46 6.66
N ARG A 458 20.66 12.86 6.49
CA ARG A 458 21.76 12.42 7.36
C ARG A 458 21.64 13.00 8.76
N ILE A 459 21.36 14.28 8.88
CA ILE A 459 21.18 14.95 10.17
C ILE A 459 20.07 14.26 10.98
N LEU A 460 18.89 14.14 10.38
CA LEU A 460 17.74 13.50 11.03
C LEU A 460 18.01 12.03 11.39
N PHE A 461 18.70 11.29 10.52
CA PHE A 461 19.02 9.90 10.78
C PHE A 461 19.91 9.74 12.02
N GLU A 462 20.97 10.54 12.14
CA GLU A 462 21.87 10.47 13.30
C GLU A 462 21.17 10.94 14.59
N ASP A 463 20.30 11.94 14.51
CA ASP A 463 19.51 12.39 15.65
C ASP A 463 18.49 11.31 16.11
N PHE A 464 17.79 10.66 15.17
CA PHE A 464 16.90 9.55 15.51
C PHE A 464 17.68 8.35 16.09
N MET A 465 18.81 8.00 15.53
CA MET A 465 19.64 6.91 16.06
C MET A 465 20.15 7.21 17.48
N LYS A 466 20.51 8.46 17.80
CA LYS A 466 20.85 8.89 19.15
C LYS A 466 19.65 8.79 20.09
N ASN A 467 18.48 9.25 19.66
CA ASN A 467 17.25 9.22 20.43
C ASN A 467 16.77 7.79 20.72
N LEU A 468 16.90 6.88 19.75
CA LEU A 468 16.57 5.45 19.93
C LEU A 468 17.53 4.73 20.89
N GLN A 469 18.68 5.31 21.20
CA GLN A 469 19.64 4.82 22.21
C GLN A 469 19.46 5.48 23.57
N SER A 470 18.93 6.70 23.61
CA SER A 470 18.68 7.49 24.84
C SER A 470 17.18 7.52 25.12
N SER A 471 16.75 7.15 26.32
CA SER A 471 15.32 7.05 26.71
C SER A 471 14.60 8.40 26.84
N HIS A 472 15.14 9.52 26.36
CA HIS A 472 14.59 10.86 26.51
C HIS A 472 14.51 11.58 25.17
N THR A 473 13.34 11.54 24.55
CA THR A 473 13.05 12.34 23.35
C THR A 473 12.10 13.47 23.72
N ALA A 474 12.39 14.69 23.29
CA ALA A 474 11.51 15.83 23.47
C ALA A 474 10.26 15.64 22.59
N VAL A 475 9.09 15.75 23.22
CA VAL A 475 7.78 15.55 22.60
C VAL A 475 7.02 16.85 22.58
N GLN A 476 6.49 17.24 21.44
CA GLN A 476 5.53 18.32 21.28
C GLN A 476 4.12 17.76 21.48
N GLN A 477 3.40 18.22 22.50
CA GLN A 477 2.00 17.86 22.69
C GLN A 477 1.11 18.57 21.66
N LEU A 478 0.19 17.82 21.07
CA LEU A 478 -0.83 18.36 20.17
C LEU A 478 -1.94 19.03 20.98
N MET A 479 -2.40 20.20 20.54
CA MET A 479 -3.53 20.89 21.17
C MET A 479 -4.82 20.08 21.03
N PHE A 480 -5.00 19.39 19.91
CA PHE A 480 -6.08 18.44 19.65
C PHE A 480 -5.47 17.10 19.24
N PRO A 481 -5.88 15.98 19.88
CA PRO A 481 -5.43 14.66 19.47
C PRO A 481 -5.81 14.38 18.01
N TYR A 482 -4.89 13.77 17.27
CA TYR A 482 -5.11 13.42 15.86
C TYR A 482 -5.56 11.96 15.75
N GLU A 483 -6.74 11.72 15.19
CA GLU A 483 -7.31 10.38 15.04
C GLU A 483 -6.97 9.77 13.67
N LEU A 484 -6.34 8.60 13.68
CA LEU A 484 -5.97 7.82 12.51
C LEU A 484 -6.71 6.48 12.54
N PRO A 485 -7.68 6.23 11.68
CA PRO A 485 -8.29 4.92 11.57
C PRO A 485 -7.39 3.99 10.77
N PHE A 486 -7.23 2.77 11.31
CA PHE A 486 -6.44 1.69 10.72
C PHE A 486 -7.24 0.39 10.70
N ALA A 487 -6.89 -0.51 9.79
CA ALA A 487 -7.43 -1.86 9.78
C ALA A 487 -6.83 -2.68 10.95
N PRO A 488 -7.52 -3.71 11.46
CA PRO A 488 -7.05 -4.49 12.61
C PRO A 488 -5.63 -5.04 12.47
N HIS A 489 -5.24 -5.47 11.28
CA HIS A 489 -3.89 -5.96 11.01
C HIS A 489 -2.82 -4.84 11.02
N GLU A 490 -3.20 -3.60 10.66
CA GLU A 490 -2.32 -2.43 10.73
C GLU A 490 -2.12 -2.02 12.20
N LEU A 491 -3.16 -2.11 13.03
CA LEU A 491 -3.09 -1.85 14.48
C LEU A 491 -2.19 -2.85 15.20
N GLU A 492 -2.21 -4.12 14.80
CA GLU A 492 -1.30 -5.13 15.33
C GLU A 492 0.17 -4.78 15.04
N VAL A 493 0.47 -4.34 13.82
CA VAL A 493 1.83 -3.88 13.45
C VAL A 493 2.22 -2.64 14.25
N ILE A 494 1.32 -1.67 14.42
CA ILE A 494 1.59 -0.47 15.23
C ILE A 494 1.84 -0.87 16.70
N THR A 495 1.12 -1.85 17.22
CA THR A 495 1.33 -2.38 18.57
C THR A 495 2.74 -2.98 18.72
N GLN A 496 3.21 -3.74 17.74
CA GLN A 496 4.57 -4.31 17.73
C GLN A 496 5.65 -3.22 17.60
N LEU A 497 5.36 -2.10 16.94
CA LEU A 497 6.27 -0.97 16.75
C LEU A 497 6.16 0.10 17.86
N ARG A 498 5.32 -0.12 18.87
CA ARG A 498 5.00 0.87 19.89
C ARG A 498 6.25 1.46 20.52
N ASP A 499 7.17 0.63 20.98
CA ASP A 499 8.40 1.06 21.64
C ASP A 499 9.29 1.92 20.74
N LEU A 500 9.31 1.62 19.42
CA LEU A 500 10.06 2.40 18.43
C LEU A 500 9.43 3.78 18.19
N PHE A 501 8.11 3.83 18.10
CA PHE A 501 7.38 5.11 17.99
C PHE A 501 7.57 5.98 19.24
N GLU A 502 7.37 5.41 20.43
CA GLU A 502 7.50 6.14 21.70
C GLU A 502 8.93 6.64 21.92
N SER A 503 9.95 5.81 21.62
CA SER A 503 11.36 6.24 21.71
C SER A 503 11.74 7.28 20.64
N SER A 504 10.99 7.39 19.55
CA SER A 504 11.17 8.45 18.54
C SER A 504 10.41 9.74 18.84
N GLY A 505 9.66 9.81 19.94
CA GLY A 505 8.94 11.00 20.37
C GLY A 505 7.48 11.07 19.94
N PHE A 506 6.86 9.95 19.56
CA PHE A 506 5.42 9.88 19.37
C PHE A 506 4.73 9.45 20.66
N MET A 507 3.64 10.14 21.01
CA MET A 507 2.73 9.72 22.10
C MET A 507 1.37 9.40 21.48
N PHE A 508 0.88 8.18 21.67
CA PHE A 508 -0.40 7.76 21.10
C PHE A 508 -1.07 6.66 21.91
N ALA A 509 -2.38 6.57 21.79
CA ALA A 509 -3.20 5.48 22.31
C ALA A 509 -3.77 4.66 21.15
N ILE A 510 -3.86 3.34 21.31
CA ILE A 510 -4.47 2.44 20.35
C ILE A 510 -5.87 2.11 20.85
N GLU A 511 -6.88 2.42 20.06
CA GLU A 511 -8.28 2.05 20.28
C GLU A 511 -8.64 0.89 19.32
N SER A 512 -9.88 0.41 19.40
CA SER A 512 -10.32 -0.77 18.65
C SER A 512 -10.22 -0.65 17.13
N ASP A 513 -10.35 0.56 16.60
CA ASP A 513 -10.38 0.84 15.15
C ASP A 513 -9.52 2.04 14.70
N LYS A 514 -8.82 2.68 15.67
CA LYS A 514 -8.02 3.87 15.40
C LYS A 514 -6.82 4.03 16.35
N VAL A 515 -5.87 4.84 15.93
CA VAL A 515 -4.77 5.35 16.76
C VAL A 515 -5.05 6.83 17.04
N VAL A 516 -4.98 7.22 18.30
CA VAL A 516 -5.15 8.59 18.75
C VAL A 516 -3.79 9.15 19.14
N VAL A 517 -3.22 10.00 18.28
CA VAL A 517 -1.90 10.62 18.50
C VAL A 517 -2.08 11.88 19.31
N SER A 518 -1.45 11.95 20.49
CA SER A 518 -1.48 13.09 21.40
C SER A 518 -0.18 13.90 21.45
N GLY A 519 0.94 13.32 20.97
CA GLY A 519 2.24 13.99 20.94
C GLY A 519 3.08 13.52 19.74
N ILE A 520 3.93 14.42 19.25
CA ILE A 520 4.79 14.21 18.07
C ILE A 520 6.20 14.73 18.32
N PRO A 521 7.22 14.27 17.59
CA PRO A 521 8.56 14.83 17.61
C PRO A 521 8.57 16.32 17.22
N LEU A 522 9.52 17.11 17.79
CA LEU A 522 9.60 18.57 17.61
C LEU A 522 9.69 19.07 16.15
N HIS A 523 10.11 18.25 15.22
CA HIS A 523 10.31 18.63 13.80
C HIS A 523 9.14 18.25 12.89
N LEU A 524 8.01 17.83 13.48
CA LEU A 524 6.84 17.36 12.77
C LEU A 524 5.70 18.36 12.79
N THR A 525 4.95 18.41 11.69
CA THR A 525 3.67 19.11 11.61
C THR A 525 2.50 18.13 11.63
N ASP A 526 1.35 18.58 12.13
CA ASP A 526 0.13 17.75 12.25
C ASP A 526 -0.29 17.13 10.92
N SER A 527 -0.08 17.85 9.81
CA SER A 527 -0.44 17.39 8.45
C SER A 527 0.41 16.22 7.94
N GLU A 528 1.57 15.97 8.53
CA GLU A 528 2.51 14.91 8.13
C GLU A 528 2.24 13.59 8.87
N ILE A 529 1.51 13.61 9.98
CA ILE A 529 1.23 12.43 10.82
C ILE A 529 0.66 11.26 10.01
N PRO A 530 -0.38 11.42 9.16
CA PRO A 530 -0.94 10.30 8.41
C PRO A 530 0.07 9.67 7.44
N ASN A 531 0.89 10.51 6.79
CA ASN A 531 1.87 10.06 5.81
C ASN A 531 2.97 9.23 6.48
N ILE A 532 3.43 9.65 7.65
CA ILE A 532 4.49 8.96 8.41
C ILE A 532 4.01 7.61 8.89
N PHE A 533 2.83 7.54 9.53
CA PHE A 533 2.29 6.26 9.97
C PHE A 533 2.09 5.29 8.80
N ASN A 534 1.53 5.75 7.67
CA ASN A 534 1.36 4.93 6.48
C ASN A 534 2.70 4.48 5.88
N GLU A 535 3.71 5.36 5.79
CA GLU A 535 5.02 5.01 5.22
C GLU A 535 5.79 4.05 6.12
N LEU A 536 5.74 4.24 7.45
CA LEU A 536 6.35 3.33 8.42
C LEU A 536 5.69 1.96 8.40
N LEU A 537 4.36 1.90 8.39
CA LEU A 537 3.62 0.65 8.25
C LEU A 537 4.03 -0.09 6.99
N GLN A 538 4.11 0.60 5.87
CA GLN A 538 4.43 -0.02 4.60
C GLN A 538 5.87 -0.54 4.55
N GLN A 539 6.84 0.23 5.03
CA GLN A 539 8.25 -0.22 5.07
C GLN A 539 8.43 -1.38 6.04
N HIS A 540 7.71 -1.39 7.17
CA HIS A 540 7.70 -2.51 8.08
C HIS A 540 7.09 -3.77 7.45
N ILE A 541 6.09 -3.57 6.62
CA ILE A 541 5.45 -4.63 5.84
C ILE A 541 6.38 -5.19 4.74
N GLU A 542 7.26 -4.38 4.13
CA GLU A 542 8.11 -4.79 3.00
C GLU A 542 9.46 -5.41 3.38
N ALA A 543 10.07 -5.01 4.47
CA ALA A 543 11.44 -5.42 4.82
C ALA A 543 11.75 -5.30 6.31
N LEU A 544 11.59 -6.37 7.08
CA LEU A 544 12.21 -6.43 8.40
C LEU A 544 13.49 -7.27 8.37
N PRO A 545 14.62 -6.63 8.71
CA PRO A 545 15.82 -7.35 9.11
C PRO A 545 15.60 -8.02 10.47
N THR A 546 16.20 -9.18 10.65
CA THR A 546 15.99 -10.11 11.77
C THR A 546 16.64 -9.69 13.09
N THR A 547 17.36 -8.57 13.15
CA THR A 547 18.07 -8.09 14.35
C THR A 547 17.50 -6.75 14.82
N GLU A 548 17.39 -6.56 16.13
CA GLU A 548 16.84 -5.35 16.76
C GLU A 548 17.53 -4.05 16.31
N ASN A 549 18.84 -4.05 16.16
CA ASN A 549 19.61 -2.91 15.68
C ASN A 549 19.27 -2.53 14.22
N THR A 550 19.04 -3.52 13.38
CA THR A 550 18.64 -3.30 11.98
C THR A 550 17.19 -2.82 11.86
N GLN A 551 16.32 -3.15 12.82
CA GLN A 551 14.96 -2.62 12.89
C GLN A 551 14.95 -1.14 13.26
N LYS A 552 15.74 -0.74 14.27
CA LYS A 552 15.94 0.65 14.67
C LYS A 552 16.50 1.49 13.53
N GLU A 553 17.49 0.94 12.81
CA GLU A 553 18.08 1.60 11.64
C GLU A 553 17.07 1.76 10.47
N ALA A 554 16.28 0.72 10.17
CA ALA A 554 15.26 0.78 9.14
C ALA A 554 14.16 1.79 9.49
N PHE A 555 13.72 1.81 10.75
CA PHE A 555 12.76 2.77 11.26
C PHE A 555 13.27 4.21 11.19
N ALA A 556 14.51 4.47 11.63
CA ALA A 556 15.15 5.77 11.50
C ALA A 556 15.30 6.22 10.04
N LYS A 557 15.66 5.30 9.12
CA LYS A 557 15.70 5.58 7.68
C LYS A 557 14.34 5.97 7.12
N ALA A 558 13.27 5.32 7.56
CA ALA A 558 11.92 5.66 7.16
C ALA A 558 11.52 7.07 7.60
N LEU A 559 11.74 7.37 8.89
CA LEU A 559 11.44 8.70 9.45
C LEU A 559 12.23 9.80 8.75
N CYS A 560 13.55 9.66 8.59
CA CYS A 560 14.36 10.69 7.98
C CYS A 560 14.02 10.92 6.50
N LYS A 561 13.53 9.91 5.78
CA LYS A 561 13.09 10.05 4.39
C LYS A 561 11.79 10.87 4.28
N SER A 562 10.85 10.65 5.18
CA SER A 562 9.57 11.38 5.22
C SER A 562 9.75 12.84 5.64
N LEU A 563 10.63 13.09 6.63
CA LEU A 563 10.81 14.39 7.29
C LEU A 563 11.86 15.28 6.62
N ALA A 564 12.70 14.74 5.74
CA ALA A 564 13.72 15.53 5.08
C ALA A 564 13.13 16.62 4.19
N VAL A 565 13.78 17.80 4.17
CA VAL A 565 13.45 18.91 3.28
C VAL A 565 13.21 18.42 1.87
N LYS A 566 12.03 18.71 1.33
CA LYS A 566 11.63 18.26 -0.03
C LYS A 566 12.34 19.08 -1.10
N THR A 567 12.71 18.45 -2.20
CA THR A 567 13.27 19.14 -3.35
C THR A 567 12.27 20.18 -3.87
N GLY A 568 12.72 21.45 -4.00
CA GLY A 568 11.84 22.55 -4.39
C GLY A 568 11.39 23.46 -3.23
N GLN A 569 11.57 23.04 -1.99
CA GLN A 569 11.30 23.86 -0.80
C GLN A 569 12.34 24.97 -0.70
N VAL A 570 11.90 26.19 -0.39
CA VAL A 570 12.78 27.34 -0.17
C VAL A 570 13.16 27.38 1.30
N LEU A 571 14.45 27.37 1.58
CA LEU A 571 15.00 27.52 2.92
C LEU A 571 15.40 28.99 3.15
N SER A 572 15.12 29.53 4.33
CA SER A 572 15.64 30.83 4.77
C SER A 572 17.17 30.79 4.93
N GLU A 573 17.80 31.93 4.98
CA GLU A 573 19.27 32.02 5.15
C GLU A 573 19.72 31.35 6.47
N GLU A 574 18.95 31.53 7.54
CA GLU A 574 19.24 30.93 8.84
C GLU A 574 19.07 29.40 8.82
N GLU A 575 18.06 28.88 8.11
CA GLU A 575 17.87 27.44 7.93
C GLU A 575 18.97 26.80 7.09
N GLN A 576 19.45 27.51 6.04
CA GLN A 576 20.57 27.07 5.21
C GLN A 576 21.86 26.96 6.02
N GLU A 577 22.15 27.97 6.85
CA GLU A 577 23.34 28.00 7.71
C GLU A 577 23.26 26.90 8.78
N THR A 578 22.11 26.72 9.41
CA THR A 578 21.87 25.67 10.39
C THR A 578 22.02 24.28 9.79
N LEU A 579 21.49 24.06 8.58
CA LEU A 579 21.61 22.78 7.88
C LEU A 579 23.06 22.44 7.55
N ILE A 580 23.88 23.42 7.12
CA ILE A 580 25.31 23.21 6.84
C ILE A 580 26.07 22.90 8.14
N ASN A 581 25.84 23.66 9.20
CA ASN A 581 26.52 23.48 10.48
C ASN A 581 26.18 22.11 11.10
N ASN A 582 24.93 21.72 11.08
CA ASN A 582 24.48 20.42 11.58
C ASN A 582 25.04 19.28 10.74
N LEU A 583 25.09 19.41 9.41
CA LEU A 583 25.70 18.39 8.54
C LEU A 583 27.15 18.13 8.92
N PHE A 584 27.96 19.18 9.07
CA PHE A 584 29.38 19.02 9.42
C PHE A 584 29.60 18.60 10.88
N SER A 585 28.56 18.58 11.71
CA SER A 585 28.56 18.00 13.06
C SER A 585 28.20 16.52 13.10
N CYS A 586 27.74 15.94 11.99
CA CYS A 586 27.43 14.51 11.87
C CYS A 586 28.70 13.65 11.87
N GLN A 587 28.58 12.40 12.30
CA GLN A 587 29.69 11.43 12.28
C GLN A 587 30.09 11.05 10.85
N GLU A 588 29.12 10.94 9.94
CA GLU A 588 29.33 10.59 8.54
C GLU A 588 28.76 11.67 7.62
N VAL A 589 29.62 12.50 7.07
CA VAL A 589 29.25 13.73 6.34
C VAL A 589 29.07 13.48 4.84
N LEU A 590 29.75 12.45 4.27
CA LEU A 590 29.86 12.26 2.82
C LEU A 590 28.70 11.50 2.20
N ILE A 591 28.10 10.55 2.95
CA ILE A 591 27.14 9.58 2.42
C ILE A 591 25.82 9.67 3.19
N SER A 592 24.71 9.76 2.47
CA SER A 592 23.36 9.72 3.08
C SER A 592 23.04 8.33 3.62
N PRO A 593 22.04 8.15 4.51
CA PRO A 593 21.60 6.84 5.01
C PRO A 593 21.20 5.85 3.91
N PHE A 594 20.99 6.35 2.69
CA PHE A 594 20.62 5.57 1.49
C PHE A 594 21.79 5.32 0.53
N GLY A 595 23.05 5.50 0.96
CA GLY A 595 24.25 5.26 0.15
C GLY A 595 24.52 6.29 -0.95
N LYS A 596 23.85 7.45 -0.94
CA LYS A 596 24.04 8.50 -1.94
C LYS A 596 24.94 9.61 -1.41
N ARG A 597 25.84 10.12 -2.26
CA ARG A 597 26.75 11.22 -1.90
C ARG A 597 25.96 12.49 -1.54
N ILE A 598 26.32 13.15 -0.44
CA ILE A 598 25.63 14.33 0.10
C ILE A 598 26.18 15.59 -0.53
N TYR A 599 27.51 15.76 -0.57
CA TYR A 599 28.14 16.93 -1.17
C TYR A 599 29.31 16.56 -2.08
N TYR A 600 29.71 17.49 -2.89
CA TYR A 600 30.92 17.43 -3.72
C TYR A 600 31.76 18.66 -3.46
N SER A 601 33.08 18.49 -3.28
CA SER A 601 34.05 19.60 -3.16
C SER A 601 34.82 19.74 -4.46
N LEU A 602 35.03 20.97 -4.89
CA LEU A 602 35.83 21.34 -6.04
C LEU A 602 37.02 22.19 -5.53
N SER A 603 38.21 21.66 -5.69
CA SER A 603 39.46 22.44 -5.42
C SER A 603 39.68 23.50 -6.51
N THR A 604 40.45 24.56 -6.18
CA THR A 604 40.81 25.59 -7.14
C THR A 604 41.49 25.01 -8.39
N ASN A 605 42.36 24.02 -8.23
CA ASN A 605 43.02 23.35 -9.35
C ASN A 605 42.04 22.59 -10.27
N GLU A 606 40.98 21.96 -9.69
CA GLU A 606 39.94 21.29 -10.50
C GLU A 606 39.08 22.31 -11.25
N ILE A 607 38.81 23.46 -10.63
CA ILE A 607 38.08 24.56 -11.29
C ILE A 607 38.90 25.11 -12.45
N ASP A 608 40.19 25.34 -12.25
CA ASP A 608 41.10 25.82 -13.31
C ASP A 608 41.16 24.82 -14.48
N ASN A 609 41.20 23.52 -14.19
CA ASN A 609 41.18 22.47 -15.22
C ASN A 609 39.85 22.36 -15.97
N LEU A 610 38.73 22.82 -15.38
CA LEU A 610 37.42 22.84 -16.04
C LEU A 610 37.21 24.08 -16.92
N ILE A 611 37.98 25.14 -16.69
CA ILE A 611 37.89 26.42 -17.42
C ILE A 611 38.88 26.47 -18.58
N ASN A 612 40.02 25.79 -18.47
CA ASN A 612 41.01 25.63 -19.55
C ASN A 612 40.68 24.40 -20.42
#